data_cc939316eedf58894786d9deb222a5dc
#
_entry.id   cc939316eedf58894786d9deb222a5dc
#
_cell.length_a   1.000
_cell.length_b   1.000
_cell.length_c   1.000
_cell.angle_alpha   90.00
_cell.angle_beta   90.00
_cell.angle_gamma   90.00
#
_symmetry.space_group_name_H-M   'P 1'
#
loop_
_entity.id
_entity.type
_entity.pdbx_description
1 polymer ?
#
loop_
_entity_poly.entity_id
_entity_poly.type
_entity_poly.pdbx_seq_one_letter_code
_entity_poly.pdbx_strand_id
1 'polypeptide(L)'
;MLTAVTGIKWGDEGKGRVIDLLAERADIVVRYQGGNNAGHTVVTKQGKFILNLLPSGILHPNVVCVLADGMVVDLEHLSNEIADIRGKGVSVTPQNFKLSARATISMPWHRIQDDLEEERLAQSGVAFGSTRRGIAYAYSDKYRKKTLRLGDLLHLDEPYIQVRLKTMLEAKNLELAGCYHQEPMSYPALLAWCQKQAKEFLPYICDTGNYLDTALSSGKQMVLEAQLGAMRDIDYGIFPYTSSSTTIAAYGPIGAGIPGVQPDHVVGVLKAYSTCVGAGPLWPRTLCLKNGRNPCARPAVNMALQQAAHAGLGHLMRLQAGTA
;
A
#
# COMPACT_ATOMS: atom_id res chain seq x y z
N MET A 1 -21.83 -5.24 -3.17
CA MET A 1 -21.24 -6.12 -2.14
C MET A 1 -19.76 -5.78 -1.98
N LEU A 2 -19.28 -5.59 -0.76
CA LEU A 2 -17.91 -5.19 -0.43
C LEU A 2 -17.21 -6.30 0.36
N THR A 3 -16.10 -6.83 -0.17
CA THR A 3 -15.27 -7.85 0.49
C THR A 3 -13.89 -7.28 0.79
N ALA A 4 -13.46 -7.33 2.06
CA ALA A 4 -12.10 -6.93 2.45
C ALA A 4 -11.22 -8.17 2.62
N VAL A 5 -10.05 -8.20 1.97
CA VAL A 5 -9.07 -9.29 2.06
C VAL A 5 -7.81 -8.78 2.77
N THR A 6 -7.48 -9.38 3.92
CA THR A 6 -6.33 -8.97 4.74
C THR A 6 -5.47 -10.15 5.16
N GLY A 7 -4.20 -9.90 5.46
CA GLY A 7 -3.30 -10.88 6.05
C GLY A 7 -3.49 -10.96 7.57
N ILE A 8 -3.53 -12.16 8.12
CA ILE A 8 -3.69 -12.35 9.58
C ILE A 8 -2.34 -12.24 10.32
N LYS A 9 -1.23 -12.56 9.66
CA LYS A 9 0.12 -12.55 10.28
C LYS A 9 1.00 -11.44 9.73
N TRP A 10 2.06 -11.81 9.04
CA TRP A 10 3.20 -10.96 8.68
C TRP A 10 3.09 -10.30 7.30
N GLY A 11 2.10 -10.67 6.50
CA GLY A 11 1.87 -10.08 5.18
C GLY A 11 2.37 -10.91 3.99
N ASP A 12 3.01 -12.05 4.25
CA ASP A 12 3.51 -12.96 3.22
C ASP A 12 2.63 -14.24 3.14
N GLU A 13 1.31 -14.05 3.24
CA GLU A 13 0.33 -15.15 3.27
C GLU A 13 -0.17 -15.59 1.89
N GLY A 14 0.25 -14.91 0.82
CA GLY A 14 -0.23 -15.20 -0.54
C GLY A 14 -1.58 -14.56 -0.88
N LYS A 15 -1.87 -13.39 -0.31
CA LYS A 15 -3.11 -12.62 -0.59
C LYS A 15 -3.36 -12.39 -2.07
N GLY A 16 -2.31 -12.10 -2.84
CA GLY A 16 -2.43 -11.88 -4.29
C GLY A 16 -3.16 -13.02 -5.02
N ARG A 17 -2.92 -14.28 -4.61
CA ARG A 17 -3.64 -15.43 -5.18
C ARG A 17 -5.11 -15.46 -4.78
N VAL A 18 -5.44 -15.08 -3.55
CA VAL A 18 -6.84 -15.00 -3.09
C VAL A 18 -7.56 -13.88 -3.81
N ILE A 19 -6.91 -12.72 -3.97
CA ILE A 19 -7.47 -11.60 -4.74
C ILE A 19 -7.70 -11.98 -6.19
N ASP A 20 -6.74 -12.65 -6.83
CA ASP A 20 -6.86 -13.11 -8.21
C ASP A 20 -8.09 -14.01 -8.41
N LEU A 21 -8.33 -14.95 -7.49
CA LEU A 21 -9.53 -15.80 -7.50
C LEU A 21 -10.84 -15.02 -7.30
N LEU A 22 -10.82 -14.03 -6.38
CA LEU A 22 -12.00 -13.20 -6.14
C LEU A 22 -12.25 -12.22 -7.29
N ALA A 23 -11.21 -11.78 -7.97
CA ALA A 23 -11.30 -10.87 -9.11
C ALA A 23 -12.04 -11.47 -10.31
N GLU A 24 -12.11 -12.81 -10.43
CA GLU A 24 -12.93 -13.48 -11.46
C GLU A 24 -14.41 -13.09 -11.39
N ARG A 25 -14.89 -12.67 -10.21
CA ARG A 25 -16.29 -12.30 -9.96
C ARG A 25 -16.46 -10.86 -9.50
N ALA A 26 -15.38 -10.13 -9.32
CA ALA A 26 -15.42 -8.74 -8.90
C ALA A 26 -15.54 -7.80 -10.09
N ASP A 27 -16.25 -6.70 -9.91
CA ASP A 27 -16.24 -5.58 -10.85
C ASP A 27 -15.06 -4.64 -10.58
N ILE A 28 -14.65 -4.52 -9.30
CA ILE A 28 -13.64 -3.54 -8.87
C ILE A 28 -12.70 -4.17 -7.85
N VAL A 29 -11.38 -3.92 -7.99
CA VAL A 29 -10.37 -4.25 -6.99
C VAL A 29 -9.67 -2.98 -6.55
N VAL A 30 -9.62 -2.73 -5.24
CA VAL A 30 -9.15 -1.48 -4.64
C VAL A 30 -8.00 -1.74 -3.70
N ARG A 31 -6.84 -1.12 -3.92
CA ARG A 31 -5.79 -1.01 -2.90
C ARG A 31 -6.01 0.26 -2.10
N TYR A 32 -6.09 0.13 -0.79
CA TYR A 32 -6.53 1.18 0.10
C TYR A 32 -5.47 1.69 1.07
N GLN A 33 -4.29 1.06 1.15
CA GLN A 33 -3.20 1.44 2.05
C GLN A 33 -1.85 0.89 1.55
N GLY A 34 -0.75 1.42 2.12
CA GLY A 34 0.61 1.04 1.76
C GLY A 34 1.09 1.75 0.50
N GLY A 35 2.07 1.19 -0.17
CA GLY A 35 2.70 1.71 -1.38
C GLY A 35 3.34 0.57 -2.17
N ASN A 36 4.52 0.80 -2.75
CA ASN A 36 5.29 -0.19 -3.50
C ASN A 36 6.20 -1.08 -2.62
N ASN A 37 5.95 -1.14 -1.32
CA ASN A 37 6.72 -1.93 -0.34
C ASN A 37 6.29 -3.41 -0.24
N ALA A 38 5.21 -3.80 -0.90
CA ALA A 38 4.77 -5.20 -0.97
C ALA A 38 4.79 -5.68 -2.43
N GLY A 39 5.12 -6.94 -2.65
CA GLY A 39 5.07 -7.59 -3.96
C GLY A 39 4.06 -8.73 -3.95
N HIS A 40 3.06 -8.66 -4.81
CA HIS A 40 2.12 -9.75 -5.04
C HIS A 40 2.54 -10.51 -6.30
N THR A 41 2.92 -11.77 -6.14
CA THR A 41 3.23 -12.63 -7.27
C THR A 41 1.97 -13.37 -7.70
N VAL A 42 1.57 -13.18 -8.94
CA VAL A 42 0.46 -13.90 -9.58
C VAL A 42 0.99 -14.67 -10.77
N VAL A 43 0.66 -15.96 -10.85
CA VAL A 43 1.04 -16.82 -11.97
C VAL A 43 -0.22 -17.14 -12.75
N THR A 44 -0.24 -16.74 -14.04
CA THR A 44 -1.33 -17.01 -14.98
C THR A 44 -0.81 -17.83 -16.16
N LYS A 45 -1.70 -18.18 -17.08
CA LYS A 45 -1.31 -18.82 -18.37
C LYS A 45 -0.41 -17.92 -19.22
N GLN A 46 -0.44 -16.60 -19.02
CA GLN A 46 0.38 -15.62 -19.74
C GLN A 46 1.77 -15.43 -19.12
N GLY A 47 2.02 -16.03 -17.94
CA GLY A 47 3.30 -15.95 -17.26
C GLY A 47 3.22 -15.52 -15.81
N LYS A 48 4.37 -15.15 -15.26
CA LYS A 48 4.54 -14.66 -13.89
C LYS A 48 4.51 -13.13 -13.87
N PHE A 49 3.63 -12.58 -13.05
CA PHE A 49 3.50 -11.15 -12.79
C PHE A 49 3.89 -10.84 -11.34
N ILE A 50 4.66 -9.78 -11.16
CA ILE A 50 5.01 -9.26 -9.82
C ILE A 50 4.43 -7.86 -9.74
N LEU A 51 3.37 -7.70 -8.93
CA LEU A 51 2.63 -6.44 -8.78
C LEU A 51 3.00 -5.80 -7.45
N ASN A 52 3.43 -4.55 -7.48
CA ASN A 52 3.80 -3.79 -6.29
C ASN A 52 2.75 -2.73 -5.95
N LEU A 53 2.36 -1.90 -6.91
CA LEU A 53 1.32 -0.87 -6.77
C LEU A 53 0.02 -1.30 -7.41
N LEU A 54 0.08 -1.88 -8.61
CA LEU A 54 -1.13 -2.30 -9.30
C LEU A 54 -1.90 -3.36 -8.52
N PRO A 55 -3.23 -3.21 -8.37
CA PRO A 55 -4.06 -4.26 -7.79
C PRO A 55 -4.01 -5.55 -8.61
N SER A 56 -4.10 -6.70 -7.94
CA SER A 56 -4.03 -8.02 -8.62
C SER A 56 -5.14 -8.22 -9.65
N GLY A 57 -6.27 -7.51 -9.50
CA GLY A 57 -7.38 -7.51 -10.46
C GLY A 57 -7.04 -6.97 -11.86
N ILE A 58 -5.91 -6.26 -12.03
CA ILE A 58 -5.52 -5.69 -13.33
C ILE A 58 -5.27 -6.76 -14.41
N LEU A 59 -5.05 -7.99 -14.00
CA LEU A 59 -4.88 -9.12 -14.90
C LEU A 59 -6.19 -9.62 -15.49
N HIS A 60 -7.34 -9.14 -15.00
CA HIS A 60 -8.69 -9.48 -15.46
C HIS A 60 -9.27 -8.33 -16.29
N PRO A 61 -9.59 -8.54 -17.59
CA PRO A 61 -9.92 -7.44 -18.51
C PRO A 61 -11.20 -6.67 -18.15
N ASN A 62 -12.12 -7.30 -17.39
CA ASN A 62 -13.40 -6.70 -17.03
C ASN A 62 -13.39 -6.04 -15.64
N VAL A 63 -12.24 -6.03 -14.95
CA VAL A 63 -12.09 -5.49 -13.60
C VAL A 63 -11.52 -4.10 -13.66
N VAL A 64 -12.13 -3.17 -12.93
CA VAL A 64 -11.56 -1.84 -12.71
C VAL A 64 -10.69 -1.88 -11.45
N CYS A 65 -9.44 -1.44 -11.59
CA CYS A 65 -8.48 -1.37 -10.52
C CYS A 65 -8.33 0.05 -10.00
N VAL A 66 -8.24 0.22 -8.69
CA VAL A 66 -8.19 1.53 -8.05
C VAL A 66 -7.04 1.59 -7.04
N LEU A 67 -6.21 2.64 -7.11
CA LEU A 67 -5.36 3.06 -6.01
C LEU A 67 -6.07 4.19 -5.26
N ALA A 68 -6.51 3.91 -4.03
CA ALA A 68 -7.43 4.77 -3.29
C ALA A 68 -6.72 5.75 -2.34
N ASP A 69 -7.49 6.51 -1.56
CA ASP A 69 -7.08 7.65 -0.75
C ASP A 69 -5.95 7.37 0.25
N GLY A 70 -5.96 6.16 0.83
CA GLY A 70 -4.99 5.75 1.85
C GLY A 70 -3.61 5.39 1.29
N MET A 71 -3.46 5.26 -0.03
CA MET A 71 -2.21 4.88 -0.67
C MET A 71 -1.14 5.97 -0.63
N VAL A 72 0.11 5.52 -0.64
CA VAL A 72 1.29 6.32 -0.99
C VAL A 72 1.80 5.80 -2.34
N VAL A 73 1.82 6.65 -3.34
CA VAL A 73 2.06 6.25 -4.73
C VAL A 73 3.42 6.78 -5.21
N ASP A 74 4.34 5.86 -5.48
CA ASP A 74 5.59 6.13 -6.20
C ASP A 74 5.28 6.08 -7.71
N LEU A 75 5.20 7.26 -8.33
CA LEU A 75 4.77 7.41 -9.71
C LEU A 75 5.81 6.87 -10.71
N GLU A 76 7.10 6.95 -10.40
CA GLU A 76 8.13 6.38 -11.27
C GLU A 76 8.06 4.84 -11.26
N HIS A 77 7.90 4.27 -10.06
CA HIS A 77 7.72 2.83 -9.95
C HIS A 77 6.45 2.37 -10.66
N LEU A 78 5.35 3.11 -10.50
CA LEU A 78 4.07 2.81 -11.16
C LEU A 78 4.17 2.88 -12.68
N SER A 79 4.86 3.89 -13.23
CA SER A 79 5.13 4.00 -14.67
C SER A 79 5.86 2.77 -15.21
N ASN A 80 6.93 2.35 -14.52
CA ASN A 80 7.70 1.17 -14.89
C ASN A 80 6.89 -0.13 -14.78
N GLU A 81 6.10 -0.27 -13.72
CA GLU A 81 5.22 -1.43 -13.52
C GLU A 81 4.13 -1.52 -14.61
N ILE A 82 3.52 -0.38 -14.98
CA ILE A 82 2.56 -0.31 -16.10
C ILE A 82 3.23 -0.69 -17.42
N ALA A 83 4.43 -0.20 -17.68
CA ALA A 83 5.16 -0.52 -18.90
C ALA A 83 5.49 -2.03 -18.98
N ASP A 84 5.94 -2.64 -17.86
CA ASP A 84 6.23 -4.08 -17.80
C ASP A 84 5.00 -4.94 -18.10
N ILE A 85 3.86 -4.65 -17.47
CA ILE A 85 2.65 -5.47 -17.68
C ILE A 85 2.03 -5.24 -19.06
N ARG A 86 2.12 -4.02 -19.62
CA ARG A 86 1.72 -3.75 -21.01
C ARG A 86 2.60 -4.53 -21.99
N GLY A 87 3.91 -4.61 -21.74
CA GLY A 87 4.84 -5.43 -22.51
C GLY A 87 4.50 -6.93 -22.50
N LYS A 88 3.76 -7.39 -21.47
CA LYS A 88 3.23 -8.76 -21.35
C LYS A 88 1.80 -8.91 -21.87
N GLY A 89 1.26 -7.89 -22.56
CA GLY A 89 -0.06 -7.93 -23.18
C GLY A 89 -1.22 -7.57 -22.29
N VAL A 90 -1.00 -7.05 -21.08
CA VAL A 90 -2.07 -6.59 -20.18
C VAL A 90 -2.37 -5.12 -20.46
N SER A 91 -3.64 -4.79 -20.73
CA SER A 91 -4.06 -3.41 -20.97
C SER A 91 -4.22 -2.64 -19.66
N VAL A 92 -3.63 -1.44 -19.58
CA VAL A 92 -3.83 -0.48 -18.49
C VAL A 92 -4.23 0.87 -19.07
N THR A 93 -5.46 1.25 -18.87
CA THR A 93 -6.05 2.47 -19.45
C THR A 93 -6.85 3.22 -18.39
N PRO A 94 -7.22 4.50 -18.61
CA PRO A 94 -8.08 5.23 -17.68
C PRO A 94 -9.46 4.59 -17.46
N GLN A 95 -9.89 3.68 -18.33
CA GLN A 95 -11.15 2.96 -18.19
C GLN A 95 -11.06 1.85 -17.13
N ASN A 96 -9.96 1.11 -17.09
CA ASN A 96 -9.78 -0.03 -16.17
C ASN A 96 -8.80 0.23 -15.02
N PHE A 97 -8.18 1.42 -14.95
CA PHE A 97 -7.29 1.80 -13.85
C PHE A 97 -7.54 3.24 -13.41
N LYS A 98 -7.68 3.48 -12.11
CA LYS A 98 -7.97 4.80 -11.53
C LYS A 98 -7.06 5.10 -10.36
N LEU A 99 -6.69 6.37 -10.24
CA LEU A 99 -5.87 6.93 -9.16
C LEU A 99 -6.69 7.95 -8.37
N SER A 100 -6.72 7.81 -7.06
CA SER A 100 -7.36 8.80 -6.21
C SER A 100 -6.65 10.14 -6.24
N ALA A 101 -7.38 11.21 -6.51
CA ALA A 101 -6.87 12.57 -6.34
C ALA A 101 -6.36 12.85 -4.91
N ARG A 102 -6.85 12.11 -3.91
CA ARG A 102 -6.46 12.26 -2.49
C ARG A 102 -5.27 11.39 -2.10
N ALA A 103 -4.85 10.43 -2.92
CA ALA A 103 -3.68 9.60 -2.63
C ALA A 103 -2.40 10.46 -2.55
N THR A 104 -1.51 10.04 -1.67
CA THR A 104 -0.27 10.77 -1.38
C THR A 104 0.80 10.43 -2.41
N ILE A 105 1.51 11.42 -2.94
CA ILE A 105 2.68 11.18 -3.79
C ILE A 105 3.88 10.81 -2.93
N SER A 106 4.54 9.70 -3.26
CA SER A 106 5.90 9.43 -2.80
C SER A 106 6.86 10.28 -3.60
N MET A 107 7.31 11.38 -3.00
CA MET A 107 8.23 12.31 -3.64
C MET A 107 9.64 11.72 -3.75
N PRO A 108 10.48 12.17 -4.69
CA PRO A 108 11.82 11.60 -4.91
C PRO A 108 12.68 11.52 -3.64
N TRP A 109 12.58 12.52 -2.76
CA TRP A 109 13.35 12.54 -1.50
C TRP A 109 12.97 11.45 -0.50
N HIS A 110 11.76 10.88 -0.55
CA HIS A 110 11.34 9.86 0.41
C HIS A 110 12.18 8.58 0.26
N ARG A 111 12.45 8.18 -0.97
CA ARG A 111 13.31 7.03 -1.26
C ARG A 111 14.75 7.32 -0.89
N ILE A 112 15.26 8.51 -1.23
CA ILE A 112 16.61 8.94 -0.87
C ILE A 112 16.81 8.89 0.65
N GLN A 113 15.86 9.42 1.43
CA GLN A 113 15.93 9.37 2.89
C GLN A 113 15.93 7.95 3.46
N ASP A 114 15.08 7.07 2.91
CA ASP A 114 14.99 5.68 3.37
C ASP A 114 16.31 4.92 3.10
N ASP A 115 16.91 5.13 1.92
CA ASP A 115 18.20 4.56 1.57
C ASP A 115 19.32 5.06 2.50
N LEU A 116 19.43 6.38 2.70
CA LEU A 116 20.47 6.99 3.51
C LEU A 116 20.37 6.63 5.00
N GLU A 117 19.15 6.61 5.53
CA GLU A 117 18.93 6.23 6.93
C GLU A 117 19.28 4.75 7.18
N GLU A 118 18.87 3.88 6.26
CA GLU A 118 19.19 2.45 6.37
C GLU A 118 20.70 2.20 6.29
N GLU A 119 21.43 2.97 5.45
CA GLU A 119 22.88 2.92 5.38
C GLU A 119 23.52 3.43 6.67
N ARG A 120 23.04 4.55 7.22
CA ARG A 120 23.51 5.10 8.49
C ARG A 120 23.33 4.12 9.65
N LEU A 121 22.17 3.48 9.72
CA LEU A 121 21.85 2.46 10.73
C LEU A 121 22.70 1.20 10.55
N ALA A 122 22.96 0.79 9.31
CA ALA A 122 23.80 -0.37 9.00
C ALA A 122 25.25 -0.15 9.50
N GLN A 123 25.80 1.06 9.36
CA GLN A 123 27.12 1.41 9.90
C GLN A 123 27.19 1.28 11.41
N SER A 124 26.08 1.52 12.10
CA SER A 124 25.96 1.37 13.55
C SER A 124 25.57 -0.05 14.00
N GLY A 125 25.42 -0.99 13.08
CA GLY A 125 25.03 -2.37 13.35
C GLY A 125 23.56 -2.55 13.76
N VAL A 126 22.69 -1.55 13.53
CA VAL A 126 21.27 -1.53 13.93
C VAL A 126 20.33 -1.31 12.76
N ALA A 127 20.70 -1.79 11.56
CA ALA A 127 19.85 -1.70 10.37
C ALA A 127 18.44 -2.22 10.65
N PHE A 128 17.43 -1.46 10.22
CA PHE A 128 16.02 -1.81 10.43
C PHE A 128 15.53 -2.88 9.45
N GLY A 129 16.18 -3.02 8.29
CA GLY A 129 15.74 -3.89 7.19
C GLY A 129 14.57 -3.29 6.40
N SER A 130 14.61 -1.98 6.18
CA SER A 130 13.65 -1.27 5.33
C SER A 130 13.62 -1.85 3.92
N THR A 131 12.46 -1.73 3.26
CA THR A 131 12.32 -2.05 1.83
C THR A 131 13.00 -1.04 0.91
N ARG A 132 13.53 0.06 1.46
CA ARG A 132 14.16 1.18 0.75
C ARG A 132 13.24 1.80 -0.33
N ARG A 133 11.95 1.84 -0.04
CA ARG A 133 10.91 2.41 -0.93
C ARG A 133 10.36 3.75 -0.46
N GLY A 134 10.92 4.29 0.63
CA GLY A 134 10.51 5.59 1.16
C GLY A 134 9.13 5.62 1.83
N ILE A 135 8.55 4.47 2.14
CA ILE A 135 7.16 4.38 2.60
C ILE A 135 6.97 5.07 3.95
N ALA A 136 7.87 4.84 4.92
CA ALA A 136 7.80 5.45 6.24
C ALA A 136 7.88 6.98 6.14
N TYR A 137 8.78 7.48 5.31
CA TYR A 137 8.98 8.91 5.08
C TYR A 137 7.78 9.56 4.39
N ALA A 138 7.21 8.89 3.40
CA ALA A 138 6.03 9.38 2.70
C ALA A 138 4.80 9.45 3.61
N TYR A 139 4.58 8.44 4.47
CA TYR A 139 3.53 8.48 5.49
C TYR A 139 3.82 9.55 6.56
N SER A 140 5.05 9.67 7.03
CA SER A 140 5.45 10.75 7.95
C SER A 140 5.12 12.13 7.37
N ASP A 141 5.53 12.39 6.13
CA ASP A 141 5.28 13.67 5.46
C ASP A 141 3.78 13.89 5.14
N LYS A 142 3.01 12.82 4.89
CA LYS A 142 1.54 12.88 4.80
C LYS A 142 0.93 13.46 6.08
N TYR A 143 1.31 12.94 7.25
CA TYR A 143 0.79 13.41 8.55
C TYR A 143 1.36 14.78 8.94
N ARG A 144 2.59 15.08 8.57
CA ARG A 144 3.20 16.42 8.71
C ARG A 144 2.66 17.41 7.68
N LYS A 145 1.88 16.98 6.67
CA LYS A 145 1.35 17.80 5.56
C LYS A 145 2.48 18.42 4.70
N LYS A 146 3.58 17.67 4.54
CA LYS A 146 4.81 18.07 3.84
C LYS A 146 5.00 17.30 2.53
N THR A 147 3.92 16.89 1.88
CA THR A 147 3.93 16.23 0.57
C THR A 147 2.77 16.71 -0.30
N LEU A 148 2.74 16.30 -1.57
CA LEU A 148 1.65 16.53 -2.49
C LEU A 148 0.69 15.33 -2.52
N ARG A 149 -0.56 15.59 -2.86
CA ARG A 149 -1.54 14.59 -3.31
C ARG A 149 -1.54 14.50 -4.82
N LEU A 150 -2.04 13.40 -5.37
CA LEU A 150 -2.12 13.24 -6.83
C LEU A 150 -2.97 14.32 -7.50
N GLY A 151 -4.04 14.80 -6.84
CA GLY A 151 -4.86 15.91 -7.32
C GLY A 151 -4.10 17.23 -7.45
N ASP A 152 -3.04 17.45 -6.66
CA ASP A 152 -2.21 18.66 -6.76
C ASP A 152 -1.47 18.74 -8.12
N LEU A 153 -1.30 17.61 -8.82
CA LEU A 153 -0.70 17.58 -10.17
C LEU A 153 -1.58 18.27 -11.22
N LEU A 154 -2.89 18.39 -10.98
CA LEU A 154 -3.81 19.16 -11.85
C LEU A 154 -3.57 20.67 -11.78
N HIS A 155 -2.86 21.16 -10.77
CA HIS A 155 -2.74 22.55 -10.37
C HIS A 155 -1.27 23.02 -10.28
N LEU A 156 -0.34 22.34 -10.97
CA LEU A 156 1.10 22.66 -10.88
C LEU A 156 1.46 24.08 -11.30
N ASP A 157 0.65 24.69 -12.16
CA ASP A 157 0.84 26.06 -12.64
C ASP A 157 0.30 27.12 -11.66
N GLU A 158 -0.46 26.72 -10.64
CA GLU A 158 -1.01 27.63 -9.65
C GLU A 158 0.08 28.10 -8.67
N PRO A 159 0.16 29.43 -8.41
CA PRO A 159 1.17 30.01 -7.51
C PRO A 159 1.20 29.35 -6.12
N TYR A 160 0.03 28.99 -5.60
CA TYR A 160 -0.10 28.30 -4.32
C TYR A 160 0.66 26.95 -4.29
N ILE A 161 0.50 26.13 -5.33
CA ILE A 161 1.18 24.82 -5.40
C ILE A 161 2.69 25.01 -5.58
N GLN A 162 3.11 25.98 -6.39
CA GLN A 162 4.54 26.27 -6.59
C GLN A 162 5.22 26.76 -5.31
N VAL A 163 4.59 27.66 -4.55
CA VAL A 163 5.09 28.11 -3.25
C VAL A 163 5.19 26.95 -2.28
N ARG A 164 4.14 26.12 -2.21
CA ARG A 164 4.12 24.95 -1.34
C ARG A 164 5.24 23.96 -1.71
N LEU A 165 5.43 23.68 -2.99
CA LEU A 165 6.47 22.76 -3.48
C LEU A 165 7.88 23.29 -3.14
N LYS A 166 8.14 24.61 -3.31
CA LYS A 166 9.39 25.25 -2.90
C LYS A 166 9.64 25.11 -1.40
N THR A 167 8.66 25.47 -0.58
CA THR A 167 8.81 25.42 0.90
C THR A 167 9.04 24.00 1.39
N MET A 168 8.40 23.00 0.80
CA MET A 168 8.64 21.59 1.12
C MET A 168 10.06 21.17 0.74
N LEU A 169 10.52 21.55 -0.47
CA LEU A 169 11.87 21.23 -0.94
C LEU A 169 12.96 21.88 -0.07
N GLU A 170 12.78 23.14 0.29
CA GLU A 170 13.72 23.86 1.19
C GLU A 170 13.87 23.13 2.54
N ALA A 171 12.75 22.78 3.17
CA ALA A 171 12.76 22.04 4.42
C ALA A 171 13.43 20.67 4.27
N LYS A 172 13.18 19.99 3.14
CA LYS A 172 13.75 18.68 2.85
C LYS A 172 15.25 18.75 2.58
N ASN A 173 15.69 19.75 1.83
CA ASN A 173 17.12 19.99 1.58
C ASN A 173 17.89 20.27 2.89
N LEU A 174 17.32 21.03 3.84
CA LEU A 174 17.92 21.22 5.16
C LEU A 174 18.06 19.89 5.92
N GLU A 175 17.04 19.04 5.86
CA GLU A 175 17.07 17.72 6.50
C GLU A 175 18.12 16.80 5.83
N LEU A 176 18.15 16.73 4.51
CA LEU A 176 19.11 15.91 3.76
C LEU A 176 20.56 16.38 3.95
N ALA A 177 20.80 17.67 3.88
CA ALA A 177 22.14 18.23 4.10
C ALA A 177 22.60 18.06 5.55
N GLY A 178 21.75 18.38 6.53
CA GLY A 178 22.12 18.34 7.94
C GLY A 178 22.29 16.94 8.50
N CYS A 179 21.43 15.98 8.11
CA CYS A 179 21.46 14.62 8.64
C CYS A 179 22.34 13.66 7.83
N TYR A 180 22.46 13.88 6.52
CA TYR A 180 23.06 12.90 5.62
C TYR A 180 24.15 13.48 4.71
N HIS A 181 24.49 14.77 4.86
CA HIS A 181 25.51 15.47 4.04
C HIS A 181 25.26 15.38 2.51
N GLN A 182 23.98 15.36 2.13
CA GLN A 182 23.58 15.29 0.73
C GLN A 182 23.51 16.67 0.09
N GLU A 183 23.85 16.73 -1.20
CA GLU A 183 23.67 17.92 -2.01
C GLU A 183 22.18 18.29 -2.14
N PRO A 184 21.85 19.57 -2.11
CA PRO A 184 20.48 20.02 -2.25
C PRO A 184 19.85 19.63 -3.58
N MET A 185 18.62 19.16 -3.57
CA MET A 185 17.82 18.97 -4.78
C MET A 185 17.40 20.34 -5.34
N SER A 186 17.47 20.49 -6.67
CA SER A 186 17.07 21.74 -7.30
C SER A 186 15.56 21.83 -7.54
N TYR A 187 14.98 23.01 -7.32
CA TYR A 187 13.56 23.24 -7.57
C TYR A 187 13.16 23.04 -9.04
N PRO A 188 13.93 23.53 -10.05
CA PRO A 188 13.60 23.28 -11.46
C PRO A 188 13.53 21.78 -11.79
N ALA A 189 14.46 20.99 -11.26
CA ALA A 189 14.45 19.53 -11.48
C ALA A 189 13.21 18.88 -10.84
N LEU A 190 12.84 19.27 -9.63
CA LEU A 190 11.66 18.76 -8.94
C LEU A 190 10.37 19.14 -9.68
N LEU A 191 10.25 20.39 -10.15
CA LEU A 191 9.10 20.84 -10.92
C LEU A 191 8.98 20.09 -12.25
N ALA A 192 10.10 19.90 -12.96
CA ALA A 192 10.13 19.13 -14.20
C ALA A 192 9.72 17.67 -13.96
N TRP A 193 10.15 17.08 -12.83
CA TRP A 193 9.69 15.76 -12.41
C TRP A 193 8.17 15.72 -12.20
N CYS A 194 7.61 16.67 -11.45
CA CYS A 194 6.16 16.76 -11.23
C CYS A 194 5.39 16.91 -12.56
N GLN A 195 5.86 17.75 -13.47
CA GLN A 195 5.26 17.95 -14.79
C GLN A 195 5.29 16.70 -15.65
N LYS A 196 6.41 15.96 -15.63
CA LYS A 196 6.51 14.66 -16.30
C LYS A 196 5.47 13.67 -15.76
N GLN A 197 5.35 13.54 -14.42
CA GLN A 197 4.39 12.65 -13.79
C GLN A 197 2.95 13.08 -14.09
N ALA A 198 2.67 14.39 -14.05
CA ALA A 198 1.37 14.91 -14.41
C ALA A 198 0.97 14.52 -15.85
N LYS A 199 1.85 14.75 -16.82
CA LYS A 199 1.60 14.39 -18.23
C LYS A 199 1.19 12.93 -18.41
N GLU A 200 1.78 12.02 -17.65
CA GLU A 200 1.51 10.59 -17.75
C GLU A 200 0.22 10.19 -17.02
N PHE A 201 0.03 10.70 -15.78
CA PHE A 201 -0.98 10.16 -14.88
C PHE A 201 -2.27 10.97 -14.77
N LEU A 202 -2.32 12.22 -15.25
CA LEU A 202 -3.55 13.02 -15.21
C LEU A 202 -4.80 12.30 -15.75
N PRO A 203 -4.73 11.50 -16.84
CA PRO A 203 -5.91 10.79 -17.36
C PRO A 203 -6.49 9.75 -16.39
N TYR A 204 -5.70 9.28 -15.42
CA TYR A 204 -6.09 8.26 -14.44
C TYR A 204 -6.62 8.85 -13.14
N ILE A 205 -6.33 10.15 -12.87
CA ILE A 205 -6.65 10.79 -11.59
C ILE A 205 -8.13 11.21 -11.58
N CYS A 206 -8.85 10.77 -10.54
CA CYS A 206 -10.25 11.15 -10.34
C CYS A 206 -10.65 11.12 -8.85
N ASP A 207 -11.87 11.53 -8.54
CA ASP A 207 -12.49 11.30 -7.23
C ASP A 207 -12.93 9.84 -7.13
N THR A 208 -12.02 9.00 -6.65
CA THR A 208 -12.27 7.57 -6.49
C THR A 208 -13.28 7.27 -5.40
N GLY A 209 -13.38 8.09 -4.35
CA GLY A 209 -14.37 7.91 -3.29
C GLY A 209 -15.79 7.98 -3.85
N ASN A 210 -16.11 9.03 -4.60
CA ASN A 210 -17.40 9.15 -5.27
C ASN A 210 -17.64 8.04 -6.31
N TYR A 211 -16.60 7.65 -7.06
CA TYR A 211 -16.69 6.55 -8.02
C TYR A 211 -17.04 5.22 -7.33
N LEU A 212 -16.37 4.89 -6.23
CA LEU A 212 -16.57 3.64 -5.47
C LEU A 212 -17.93 3.61 -4.78
N ASP A 213 -18.35 4.73 -4.17
CA ASP A 213 -19.67 4.85 -3.53
C ASP A 213 -20.81 4.65 -4.54
N THR A 214 -20.72 5.31 -5.70
CA THR A 214 -21.67 5.14 -6.80
C THR A 214 -21.70 3.69 -7.30
N ALA A 215 -20.55 3.06 -7.46
CA ALA A 215 -20.44 1.68 -7.90
C ALA A 215 -21.10 0.70 -6.91
N LEU A 216 -20.86 0.87 -5.60
CA LEU A 216 -21.50 0.05 -4.55
C LEU A 216 -23.02 0.25 -4.55
N SER A 217 -23.48 1.48 -4.63
CA SER A 217 -24.92 1.82 -4.68
C SER A 217 -25.60 1.22 -5.90
N SER A 218 -24.87 1.02 -7.00
CA SER A 218 -25.36 0.35 -8.21
C SER A 218 -25.25 -1.18 -8.18
N GLY A 219 -24.88 -1.77 -7.01
CA GLY A 219 -24.83 -3.21 -6.80
C GLY A 219 -23.53 -3.89 -7.27
N LYS A 220 -22.49 -3.12 -7.64
CA LYS A 220 -21.20 -3.67 -8.08
C LYS A 220 -20.51 -4.46 -6.96
N GLN A 221 -19.78 -5.51 -7.36
CA GLN A 221 -18.96 -6.33 -6.46
C GLN A 221 -17.55 -5.74 -6.35
N MET A 222 -17.14 -5.41 -5.13
CA MET A 222 -15.87 -4.75 -4.85
C MET A 222 -15.03 -5.58 -3.88
N VAL A 223 -13.74 -5.69 -4.19
CA VAL A 223 -12.73 -6.33 -3.34
C VAL A 223 -11.71 -5.29 -2.88
N LEU A 224 -11.54 -5.16 -1.57
CA LEU A 224 -10.47 -4.35 -0.95
C LEU A 224 -9.24 -5.24 -0.74
N GLU A 225 -8.16 -4.91 -1.41
CA GLU A 225 -6.89 -5.62 -1.38
C GLU A 225 -5.93 -4.97 -0.39
N ALA A 226 -5.73 -5.60 0.79
CA ALA A 226 -4.75 -5.14 1.76
C ALA A 226 -3.32 -5.51 1.37
N GLN A 227 -2.38 -4.69 1.81
CA GLN A 227 -0.97 -5.04 1.86
C GLN A 227 -0.59 -5.52 3.26
N LEU A 228 0.46 -6.33 3.34
CA LEU A 228 1.01 -6.86 4.59
C LEU A 228 -0.03 -7.65 5.40
N GLY A 229 0.10 -7.68 6.71
CA GLY A 229 -0.80 -8.41 7.60
C GLY A 229 -0.91 -7.72 8.95
N ALA A 230 -1.85 -8.19 9.79
CA ALA A 230 -2.22 -7.55 11.07
C ALA A 230 -1.04 -7.37 12.03
N MET A 231 -0.05 -8.29 12.02
CA MET A 231 1.15 -8.15 12.86
C MET A 231 2.13 -7.05 12.37
N ARG A 232 1.91 -6.52 11.18
CA ARG A 232 2.65 -5.38 10.60
C ARG A 232 1.85 -4.08 10.64
N ASP A 233 0.68 -4.07 11.27
CA ASP A 233 -0.13 -2.86 11.46
C ASP A 233 0.63 -1.84 12.30
N ILE A 234 0.49 -0.54 11.95
CA ILE A 234 1.23 0.52 12.66
C ILE A 234 0.83 0.64 14.13
N ASP A 235 -0.45 0.44 14.44
CA ASP A 235 -0.99 0.62 15.79
C ASP A 235 -1.09 -0.70 16.57
N TYR A 236 -1.46 -1.78 15.89
CA TYR A 236 -1.78 -3.08 16.52
C TYR A 236 -0.72 -4.14 16.25
N GLY A 237 0.27 -3.85 15.43
CA GLY A 237 1.35 -4.77 15.08
C GLY A 237 2.45 -4.85 16.12
N ILE A 238 3.55 -5.52 15.77
CA ILE A 238 4.71 -5.72 16.64
C ILE A 238 5.67 -4.54 16.49
N PHE A 239 5.31 -3.41 17.05
CA PHE A 239 6.14 -2.21 17.00
C PHE A 239 7.53 -2.46 17.65
N PRO A 240 8.64 -2.00 17.05
CA PRO A 240 8.75 -1.12 15.88
C PRO A 240 8.81 -1.86 14.53
N TYR A 241 8.69 -3.18 14.49
CA TYR A 241 8.77 -4.00 13.26
C TYR A 241 7.45 -4.00 12.48
N THR A 242 6.83 -2.84 12.34
CA THR A 242 5.56 -2.60 11.67
C THR A 242 5.75 -1.94 10.29
N SER A 243 4.70 -1.92 9.49
CA SER A 243 4.58 -0.98 8.38
C SER A 243 4.18 0.39 8.91
N SER A 244 4.27 1.42 8.08
CA SER A 244 3.80 2.77 8.42
C SER A 244 2.33 3.00 8.05
N SER A 245 1.58 1.94 7.81
CA SER A 245 0.18 2.00 7.40
C SER A 245 -0.70 1.06 8.22
N THR A 246 -1.99 1.37 8.27
CA THR A 246 -3.00 0.54 8.93
C THR A 246 -3.39 -0.62 8.01
N THR A 247 -3.06 -1.85 8.40
CA THR A 247 -3.21 -3.06 7.59
C THR A 247 -4.47 -3.87 7.88
N ILE A 248 -5.25 -3.47 8.88
CA ILE A 248 -6.48 -4.16 9.30
C ILE A 248 -7.66 -3.89 8.37
N ALA A 249 -8.59 -4.83 8.28
CA ALA A 249 -9.75 -4.75 7.39
C ALA A 249 -10.67 -3.54 7.70
N ALA A 250 -10.82 -3.17 8.97
CA ALA A 250 -11.63 -2.03 9.39
C ALA A 250 -11.18 -0.68 8.79
N TYR A 251 -9.90 -0.54 8.43
CA TYR A 251 -9.40 0.64 7.74
C TYR A 251 -9.74 0.64 6.24
N GLY A 252 -10.11 -0.51 5.69
CA GLY A 252 -10.38 -0.67 4.26
C GLY A 252 -11.30 0.39 3.67
N PRO A 253 -12.52 0.57 4.17
CA PRO A 253 -13.44 1.60 3.69
C PRO A 253 -12.91 3.03 3.86
N ILE A 254 -12.22 3.32 4.98
CA ILE A 254 -11.61 4.63 5.23
C ILE A 254 -10.52 4.91 4.19
N GLY A 255 -9.60 3.95 4.01
CA GLY A 255 -8.53 4.08 3.03
C GLY A 255 -9.01 4.05 1.58
N ALA A 256 -10.17 3.45 1.31
CA ALA A 256 -10.84 3.48 0.01
C ALA A 256 -11.56 4.80 -0.29
N GLY A 257 -11.77 5.67 0.71
CA GLY A 257 -12.49 6.93 0.56
C GLY A 257 -14.02 6.80 0.67
N ILE A 258 -14.50 5.70 1.26
CA ILE A 258 -15.93 5.40 1.52
C ILE A 258 -16.17 5.08 3.01
N PRO A 259 -15.86 6.01 3.94
CA PRO A 259 -15.75 5.72 5.38
C PRO A 259 -17.07 5.32 6.05
N GLY A 260 -18.22 5.60 5.42
CA GLY A 260 -19.54 5.22 5.94
C GLY A 260 -19.95 3.78 5.63
N VAL A 261 -19.18 3.06 4.83
CA VAL A 261 -19.52 1.70 4.38
C VAL A 261 -18.86 0.67 5.30
N GLN A 262 -19.56 -0.41 5.58
CA GLN A 262 -19.00 -1.59 6.26
C GLN A 262 -18.79 -2.71 5.23
N PRO A 263 -17.67 -3.46 5.30
CA PRO A 263 -17.52 -4.65 4.46
C PRO A 263 -18.60 -5.69 4.77
N ASP A 264 -19.24 -6.22 3.73
CA ASP A 264 -20.16 -7.35 3.87
C ASP A 264 -19.43 -8.63 4.29
N HIS A 265 -18.17 -8.77 3.80
CA HIS A 265 -17.31 -9.90 4.09
C HIS A 265 -15.88 -9.46 4.40
N VAL A 266 -15.27 -10.13 5.38
CA VAL A 266 -13.82 -10.01 5.67
C VAL A 266 -13.17 -11.36 5.51
N VAL A 267 -12.21 -11.45 4.59
CA VAL A 267 -11.42 -12.65 4.32
C VAL A 267 -10.03 -12.48 4.94
N GLY A 268 -9.76 -13.25 5.99
CA GLY A 268 -8.45 -13.31 6.62
C GLY A 268 -7.59 -14.40 5.98
N VAL A 269 -6.47 -14.04 5.35
CA VAL A 269 -5.55 -15.00 4.74
C VAL A 269 -4.49 -15.41 5.73
N LEU A 270 -4.32 -16.71 5.92
CA LEU A 270 -3.37 -17.31 6.84
C LEU A 270 -2.49 -18.33 6.12
N LYS A 271 -1.19 -18.22 6.29
CA LYS A 271 -0.21 -19.20 5.83
C LYS A 271 -0.05 -20.31 6.86
N ALA A 272 0.06 -21.56 6.42
CA ALA A 272 0.22 -22.73 7.32
C ALA A 272 1.50 -22.66 8.17
N TYR A 273 2.55 -22.01 7.64
CA TYR A 273 3.78 -21.71 8.37
C TYR A 273 4.08 -20.21 8.30
N SER A 274 4.81 -19.69 9.28
CA SER A 274 5.12 -18.26 9.33
C SER A 274 6.32 -17.94 8.47
N THR A 275 6.17 -16.94 7.59
CA THR A 275 7.26 -16.29 6.88
C THR A 275 7.10 -14.78 7.05
N CYS A 276 8.21 -14.06 6.95
CA CYS A 276 8.26 -12.62 7.10
C CYS A 276 9.27 -12.04 6.13
N VAL A 277 8.94 -10.92 5.51
CA VAL A 277 9.88 -10.09 4.77
C VAL A 277 10.34 -8.96 5.68
N GLY A 278 11.67 -8.69 5.70
CA GLY A 278 12.29 -7.69 6.58
C GLY A 278 12.71 -8.22 7.93
N ALA A 279 13.37 -7.36 8.72
CA ALA A 279 13.84 -7.68 10.06
C ALA A 279 12.70 -7.79 11.08
N GLY A 280 13.00 -8.42 12.20
CA GLY A 280 12.11 -8.54 13.34
C GLY A 280 11.88 -9.98 13.80
N PRO A 281 11.42 -10.16 15.05
CA PRO A 281 11.19 -11.48 15.60
C PRO A 281 10.00 -12.14 14.88
N LEU A 282 10.18 -13.33 14.38
CA LEU A 282 9.08 -14.23 14.00
C LEU A 282 8.39 -14.75 15.27
N TRP A 283 7.64 -13.85 15.91
CA TRP A 283 7.01 -14.13 17.19
C TRP A 283 5.62 -14.73 17.01
N PRO A 284 5.16 -15.63 17.89
CA PRO A 284 5.34 -15.67 19.36
C PRO A 284 6.02 -16.94 19.91
N ARG A 285 7.20 -17.30 19.43
CA ARG A 285 7.75 -18.63 19.83
C ARG A 285 8.31 -18.68 21.26
N THR A 286 8.75 -17.56 21.84
CA THR A 286 9.54 -17.62 23.08
C THR A 286 8.89 -17.01 24.31
N LEU A 287 8.06 -16.00 24.21
CA LEU A 287 7.47 -15.34 25.39
C LEU A 287 6.12 -15.93 25.83
N CYS A 288 5.35 -16.55 24.94
CA CYS A 288 4.14 -17.27 25.36
C CYS A 288 4.45 -18.54 26.17
N LEU A 289 5.64 -19.15 26.00
CA LEU A 289 5.95 -20.42 26.65
C LEU A 289 6.58 -20.27 28.03
N LYS A 290 7.17 -19.12 28.38
CA LYS A 290 7.83 -18.97 29.69
C LYS A 290 6.99 -18.37 30.81
N ASN A 291 5.99 -17.53 30.54
CA ASN A 291 5.26 -16.88 31.64
C ASN A 291 3.75 -16.61 31.39
N GLY A 292 3.13 -17.12 30.36
CA GLY A 292 1.67 -17.00 30.16
C GLY A 292 1.08 -15.58 30.08
N ARG A 293 1.90 -14.53 30.17
CA ARG A 293 1.47 -13.13 30.24
C ARG A 293 2.35 -12.27 29.35
N ASN A 294 1.96 -12.06 28.12
CA ASN A 294 2.53 -10.98 27.32
C ASN A 294 1.42 -10.09 26.77
N PRO A 295 1.31 -8.84 27.25
CA PRO A 295 0.21 -7.93 26.89
C PRO A 295 0.28 -7.44 25.43
N CYS A 296 1.45 -7.51 24.77
CA CYS A 296 1.63 -6.93 23.44
C CYS A 296 1.21 -7.83 22.26
N ALA A 297 1.20 -9.16 22.41
CA ALA A 297 0.87 -10.08 21.31
C ALA A 297 -0.63 -10.44 21.23
N ARG A 298 -1.36 -10.33 22.33
CA ARG A 298 -2.78 -10.67 22.39
C ARG A 298 -3.70 -9.75 21.57
N PRO A 299 -3.48 -8.41 21.50
CA PRO A 299 -4.40 -7.54 20.78
C PRO A 299 -4.42 -7.80 19.27
N ALA A 300 -3.27 -7.96 18.62
CA ALA A 300 -3.22 -8.08 17.16
C ALA A 300 -3.80 -9.41 16.64
N VAL A 301 -3.47 -10.53 17.30
CA VAL A 301 -4.02 -11.85 16.93
C VAL A 301 -5.49 -11.93 17.31
N ASN A 302 -5.88 -11.46 18.50
CA ASN A 302 -7.27 -11.46 18.92
C ASN A 302 -8.12 -10.49 18.10
N MET A 303 -7.60 -9.33 17.68
CA MET A 303 -8.33 -8.43 16.78
C MET A 303 -8.48 -9.01 15.38
N ALA A 304 -7.45 -9.63 14.82
CA ALA A 304 -7.59 -10.31 13.53
C ALA A 304 -8.60 -11.47 13.61
N LEU A 305 -8.59 -12.23 14.70
CA LEU A 305 -9.57 -13.30 14.95
C LEU A 305 -10.95 -12.76 15.30
N GLN A 306 -11.05 -11.66 16.07
CA GLN A 306 -12.32 -11.00 16.37
C GLN A 306 -12.91 -10.30 15.14
N GLN A 307 -12.08 -9.71 14.28
CA GLN A 307 -12.55 -9.14 13.01
C GLN A 307 -13.08 -10.24 12.08
N ALA A 308 -12.44 -11.41 12.05
CA ALA A 308 -12.99 -12.57 11.36
C ALA A 308 -14.28 -13.10 11.99
N ALA A 309 -14.39 -13.06 13.32
CA ALA A 309 -15.58 -13.51 14.06
C ALA A 309 -16.75 -12.52 13.99
N HIS A 310 -16.48 -11.20 14.09
CA HIS A 310 -17.53 -10.17 13.97
C HIS A 310 -18.07 -10.02 12.54
N ALA A 311 -17.31 -10.45 11.54
CA ALA A 311 -17.76 -10.50 10.15
C ALA A 311 -18.68 -11.72 9.83
N GLY A 312 -19.09 -12.50 10.81
CA GLY A 312 -19.98 -13.65 10.62
C GLY A 312 -19.35 -14.80 9.84
N LEU A 313 -18.03 -14.81 9.72
CA LEU A 313 -17.30 -15.80 8.94
C LEU A 313 -17.05 -17.08 9.73
N GLY A 314 -18.02 -17.98 9.73
CA GLY A 314 -17.86 -19.38 10.16
C GLY A 314 -17.00 -20.25 9.22
N HIS A 315 -16.34 -19.70 8.22
CA HIS A 315 -15.52 -20.44 7.28
C HIS A 315 -14.10 -19.88 7.18
N LEU A 316 -13.16 -20.48 7.93
CA LEU A 316 -11.73 -20.34 7.69
C LEU A 316 -11.39 -21.08 6.39
N MET A 317 -11.16 -20.38 5.29
CA MET A 317 -10.54 -20.99 4.11
C MET A 317 -9.07 -21.31 4.42
N ARG A 318 -8.76 -22.56 4.68
CA ARG A 318 -7.39 -23.11 4.65
C ARG A 318 -7.00 -23.30 3.20
N LEU A 319 -6.23 -22.38 2.63
CA LEU A 319 -5.51 -22.65 1.39
C LEU A 319 -4.25 -23.43 1.74
N GLN A 320 -4.23 -24.72 1.46
CA GLN A 320 -2.98 -25.48 1.37
C GLN A 320 -2.18 -24.92 0.19
N ALA A 321 -1.02 -24.34 0.46
CA ALA A 321 -0.06 -24.04 -0.58
C ALA A 321 0.45 -25.38 -1.12
N GLY A 322 -0.04 -25.74 -2.28
CA GLY A 322 0.54 -26.83 -3.06
C GLY A 322 1.99 -26.49 -3.38
N THR A 323 2.87 -27.43 -3.10
CA THR A 323 4.26 -27.47 -3.54
C THR A 323 4.33 -27.42 -5.05
N ALA A 324 5.01 -26.42 -5.60
CA ALA A 324 5.71 -26.48 -6.87
C ALA A 324 6.92 -25.53 -6.80
#